data_549ea1c5159d308323cde1c10577ef7b
#
_entry.id   549ea1c5159d308323cde1c10577ef7b
#
_cell.length_a   1.000
_cell.length_b   1.000
_cell.length_c   1.000
_cell.angle_alpha   90.00
_cell.angle_beta   90.00
_cell.angle_gamma   90.00
#
_symmetry.space_group_name_H-M   'P 1'
#
loop_
_entity.id
_entity.type
_entity.pdbx_description
1 polymer ?
#
loop_
_entity_poly.entity_id
_entity_poly.type
_entity_poly.pdbx_seq_one_letter_code
_entity_poly.pdbx_strand_id
1 'polypeptide(L)'
;RVFNGEEGMRQQLLDELMQISEEESKYKAGQAAIEEQLYSEASIQEIDRQKLLRRGKLITVRRHSRFVEFPLHRHNYVEFMYVVQGEITHVIDGKELTLYKGDLLMLNQYVEHAIHRAEFEDIGINFIALPEFFEIPLGMLQEKNVLAEFIAGAFRQKSPVPHYLIFRLKENPQIENLMENMIESMLYEYMNEDVINQYSMGLVFLYLLNHLENLSHNSSMDYKETIVQSVLEYINSDCKNANLTKIAADTHQSVTVLSKLIKQKTGANFQDLLQQRRFQAAVKLLEETDLSIEDISLDVGYENQSYFFRQFKKRFGMTPRSYRITHQK
;
A
#
# COMPACT_ATOMS: atom_id res chain seq x y z
N ARG A 1 -20.60 -32.70 -1.80
CA ARG A 1 -20.04 -32.68 -3.18
C ARG A 1 -18.51 -32.68 -3.06
N VAL A 2 -17.85 -33.67 -3.65
CA VAL A 2 -16.39 -33.78 -3.72
C VAL A 2 -15.94 -32.83 -4.82
N PHE A 3 -15.17 -31.81 -4.46
CA PHE A 3 -14.63 -30.82 -5.41
C PHE A 3 -13.53 -31.47 -6.27
N ASN A 4 -13.67 -31.40 -7.56
CA ASN A 4 -12.63 -31.77 -8.52
C ASN A 4 -11.73 -30.53 -8.72
N GLY A 5 -10.55 -30.57 -8.14
CA GLY A 5 -9.42 -29.72 -8.46
C GLY A 5 -9.61 -28.18 -8.33
N GLU A 6 -8.54 -27.46 -8.03
CA GLU A 6 -8.54 -25.99 -7.84
C GLU A 6 -9.06 -25.19 -9.05
N GLU A 7 -8.85 -25.67 -10.29
CA GLU A 7 -9.36 -25.01 -11.51
C GLU A 7 -10.90 -25.07 -11.61
N GLY A 8 -11.53 -26.17 -11.17
CA GLY A 8 -12.99 -26.33 -11.27
C GLY A 8 -13.75 -25.43 -10.29
N MET A 9 -13.18 -25.11 -9.13
CA MET A 9 -13.80 -24.22 -8.13
C MET A 9 -13.74 -22.76 -8.59
N ARG A 10 -12.59 -22.30 -9.06
CA ARG A 10 -12.41 -20.94 -9.59
C ARG A 10 -13.33 -20.66 -10.78
N GLN A 11 -13.49 -21.60 -11.69
CA GLN A 11 -14.37 -21.44 -12.82
C GLN A 11 -15.84 -21.33 -12.40
N GLN A 12 -16.29 -22.13 -11.43
CA GLN A 12 -17.67 -22.07 -10.91
C GLN A 12 -17.97 -20.71 -10.27
N LEU A 13 -17.03 -20.18 -9.47
CA LEU A 13 -17.18 -18.86 -8.86
C LEU A 13 -17.25 -17.77 -9.93
N LEU A 14 -16.40 -17.83 -10.94
CA LEU A 14 -16.42 -16.87 -12.04
C LEU A 14 -17.73 -16.94 -12.81
N ASP A 15 -18.20 -18.15 -13.15
CA ASP A 15 -19.48 -18.36 -13.86
C ASP A 15 -20.65 -17.76 -13.07
N GLU A 16 -20.64 -17.86 -11.74
CA GLU A 16 -21.64 -17.23 -10.87
C GLU A 16 -21.54 -15.71 -10.86
N LEU A 17 -20.31 -15.18 -10.74
CA LEU A 17 -20.07 -13.75 -10.79
C LEU A 17 -20.40 -13.12 -12.15
N MET A 18 -20.35 -13.88 -13.22
CA MET A 18 -20.75 -13.44 -14.57
C MET A 18 -22.27 -13.38 -14.79
N GLN A 19 -23.08 -14.05 -13.98
CA GLN A 19 -24.53 -13.99 -14.10
C GLN A 19 -25.04 -12.56 -14.01
N ILE A 20 -26.02 -12.22 -14.85
CA ILE A 20 -26.64 -10.90 -14.84
C ILE A 20 -27.66 -10.84 -13.70
N SER A 21 -27.52 -9.86 -12.79
CA SER A 21 -28.45 -9.63 -11.69
C SER A 21 -29.76 -9.01 -12.19
N GLU A 22 -30.79 -9.00 -11.33
CA GLU A 22 -32.05 -8.29 -11.63
C GLU A 22 -31.82 -6.79 -11.84
N GLU A 23 -30.96 -6.20 -11.04
CA GLU A 23 -30.52 -4.80 -11.17
C GLU A 23 -29.86 -4.53 -12.52
N GLU A 24 -28.86 -5.33 -12.88
CA GLU A 24 -28.15 -5.24 -14.17
C GLU A 24 -29.07 -5.47 -15.37
N SER A 25 -30.07 -6.32 -15.23
CA SER A 25 -31.07 -6.58 -16.30
C SER A 25 -31.84 -5.31 -16.64
N LYS A 26 -32.16 -4.46 -15.65
CA LYS A 26 -32.83 -3.17 -15.87
C LYS A 26 -31.91 -2.18 -16.60
N TYR A 27 -30.65 -2.11 -16.23
CA TYR A 27 -29.67 -1.24 -16.88
C TYR A 27 -29.44 -1.66 -18.34
N LYS A 28 -29.36 -2.96 -18.58
CA LYS A 28 -29.25 -3.53 -19.92
C LYS A 28 -30.50 -3.28 -20.79
N ALA A 29 -31.67 -3.19 -20.15
CA ALA A 29 -32.95 -2.83 -20.81
C ALA A 29 -33.11 -1.32 -21.07
N GLY A 30 -32.12 -0.47 -20.70
CA GLY A 30 -32.09 0.94 -21.03
C GLY A 30 -32.32 1.90 -19.84
N GLN A 31 -32.37 1.39 -18.60
CA GLN A 31 -32.35 2.26 -17.42
C GLN A 31 -31.00 2.95 -17.33
N ALA A 32 -30.97 4.28 -17.50
CA ALA A 32 -29.73 5.05 -17.60
C ALA A 32 -29.10 5.44 -16.26
N ALA A 33 -29.83 5.27 -15.15
CA ALA A 33 -29.36 5.68 -13.82
C ALA A 33 -29.54 4.54 -12.81
N ILE A 34 -28.65 4.51 -11.81
CA ILE A 34 -28.71 3.56 -10.71
C ILE A 34 -29.99 3.74 -9.88
N GLU A 35 -30.45 2.68 -9.22
CA GLU A 35 -31.55 2.73 -8.27
C GLU A 35 -31.05 3.26 -6.92
N GLU A 36 -31.09 4.58 -6.70
CA GLU A 36 -30.52 5.24 -5.51
C GLU A 36 -30.99 4.60 -4.19
N GLN A 37 -32.23 4.14 -4.12
CA GLN A 37 -32.82 3.53 -2.91
C GLN A 37 -32.11 2.24 -2.45
N LEU A 38 -31.39 1.58 -3.35
CA LEU A 38 -30.58 0.39 -3.00
C LEU A 38 -29.30 0.76 -2.25
N TYR A 39 -28.86 2.02 -2.32
CA TYR A 39 -27.58 2.49 -1.85
C TYR A 39 -27.67 3.51 -0.72
N SER A 40 -28.71 4.35 -0.73
CA SER A 40 -28.88 5.44 0.24
C SER A 40 -30.35 5.68 0.58
N GLU A 41 -30.61 6.25 1.77
CA GLU A 41 -31.96 6.71 2.14
C GLU A 41 -32.21 8.17 1.73
N ALA A 42 -31.17 8.97 1.66
CA ALA A 42 -31.29 10.42 1.48
C ALA A 42 -30.82 10.89 0.10
N SER A 43 -29.64 10.47 -0.33
CA SER A 43 -29.00 10.91 -1.58
C SER A 43 -27.86 9.96 -1.95
N ILE A 44 -27.67 9.75 -3.25
CA ILE A 44 -26.56 8.92 -3.77
C ILE A 44 -25.16 9.51 -3.47
N GLN A 45 -25.09 10.77 -3.02
CA GLN A 45 -23.83 11.38 -2.65
C GLN A 45 -23.12 10.67 -1.48
N GLU A 46 -23.87 9.96 -0.64
CA GLU A 46 -23.28 9.13 0.44
C GLU A 46 -23.96 7.77 0.47
N ILE A 47 -23.20 6.73 0.15
CA ILE A 47 -23.65 5.33 0.24
C ILE A 47 -23.61 4.89 1.68
N ASP A 48 -24.76 4.42 2.16
CA ASP A 48 -24.93 4.04 3.55
C ASP A 48 -24.66 2.55 3.77
N ARG A 49 -23.69 2.24 4.67
CA ARG A 49 -23.39 0.86 5.11
C ARG A 49 -24.64 0.10 5.56
N GLN A 50 -25.65 0.78 6.13
CA GLN A 50 -26.86 0.13 6.63
C GLN A 50 -27.71 -0.49 5.51
N LYS A 51 -27.58 0.00 4.28
CA LYS A 51 -28.22 -0.60 3.10
C LYS A 51 -27.50 -1.82 2.56
N LEU A 52 -26.20 -1.89 2.78
CA LEU A 52 -25.34 -2.89 2.15
C LEU A 52 -24.92 -4.01 3.10
N LEU A 53 -24.71 -3.70 4.38
CA LEU A 53 -24.32 -4.68 5.40
C LEU A 53 -25.52 -5.22 6.16
N ARG A 54 -25.62 -6.53 6.23
CA ARG A 54 -26.61 -7.18 7.12
C ARG A 54 -26.29 -6.90 8.60
N ARG A 55 -27.31 -6.80 9.41
CA ARG A 55 -27.16 -6.55 10.85
C ARG A 55 -26.26 -7.61 11.49
N GLY A 56 -25.21 -7.17 12.19
CA GLY A 56 -24.24 -8.02 12.88
C GLY A 56 -23.05 -8.47 12.05
N LYS A 57 -23.02 -8.18 10.75
CA LYS A 57 -21.86 -8.44 9.91
C LYS A 57 -20.87 -7.28 9.94
N LEU A 58 -19.58 -7.59 9.97
CA LEU A 58 -18.48 -6.61 9.95
C LEU A 58 -17.95 -6.33 8.53
N ILE A 59 -18.19 -7.27 7.62
CA ILE A 59 -17.80 -7.18 6.21
C ILE A 59 -18.85 -7.86 5.34
N THR A 60 -18.96 -7.41 4.11
CA THR A 60 -19.72 -8.08 3.04
C THR A 60 -19.07 -7.84 1.69
N VAL A 61 -19.43 -8.63 0.71
CA VAL A 61 -19.05 -8.42 -0.70
C VAL A 61 -20.26 -8.06 -1.53
N ARG A 62 -20.03 -7.19 -2.51
CA ARG A 62 -21.00 -6.85 -3.53
C ARG A 62 -20.30 -6.77 -4.88
N ARG A 63 -20.85 -7.45 -5.89
CA ARG A 63 -20.38 -7.26 -7.25
C ARG A 63 -20.68 -5.82 -7.69
N HIS A 64 -19.71 -5.15 -8.32
CA HIS A 64 -19.92 -3.87 -8.96
C HIS A 64 -20.97 -4.00 -10.08
N SER A 65 -21.95 -3.08 -10.12
CA SER A 65 -23.04 -3.13 -11.10
C SER A 65 -22.52 -2.71 -12.47
N ARG A 66 -22.67 -3.61 -13.44
CA ARG A 66 -22.30 -3.40 -14.85
C ARG A 66 -23.39 -2.65 -15.61
N PHE A 67 -23.06 -2.16 -16.80
CA PHE A 67 -23.95 -1.54 -17.79
C PHE A 67 -24.52 -0.18 -17.39
N VAL A 68 -24.02 0.45 -16.35
CA VAL A 68 -24.44 1.77 -15.87
C VAL A 68 -23.21 2.51 -15.35
N GLU A 69 -23.21 3.84 -15.48
CA GLU A 69 -22.23 4.69 -14.78
C GLU A 69 -22.65 4.86 -13.32
N PHE A 70 -21.70 4.75 -12.41
CA PHE A 70 -21.93 5.04 -11.02
C PHE A 70 -21.51 6.48 -10.74
N PRO A 71 -22.46 7.38 -10.35
CA PRO A 71 -22.19 8.79 -10.22
C PRO A 71 -21.24 9.12 -9.06
N LEU A 72 -20.75 10.35 -8.99
CA LEU A 72 -19.88 10.82 -7.92
C LEU A 72 -20.54 10.61 -6.56
N HIS A 73 -19.88 9.88 -5.69
CA HIS A 73 -20.33 9.51 -4.36
C HIS A 73 -19.17 9.32 -3.41
N ARG A 74 -19.47 9.26 -2.13
CA ARG A 74 -18.61 8.75 -1.05
C ARG A 74 -19.37 7.70 -0.23
N HIS A 75 -18.72 7.10 0.72
CA HIS A 75 -19.34 6.09 1.60
C HIS A 75 -18.89 6.26 3.07
N ASN A 76 -19.67 5.72 4.00
CA ASN A 76 -19.39 5.79 5.44
C ASN A 76 -18.73 4.50 6.00
N TYR A 77 -17.93 3.83 5.15
CA TYR A 77 -17.21 2.60 5.44
C TYR A 77 -15.86 2.57 4.69
N VAL A 78 -15.04 1.57 4.94
CA VAL A 78 -13.83 1.30 4.14
C VAL A 78 -14.21 0.35 3.00
N GLU A 79 -13.89 0.73 1.79
CA GLU A 79 -14.15 -0.07 0.59
C GLU A 79 -12.86 -0.60 -0.02
N PHE A 80 -12.90 -1.87 -0.46
CA PHE A 80 -11.87 -2.45 -1.31
C PHE A 80 -12.52 -2.91 -2.60
N MET A 81 -12.03 -2.39 -3.74
CA MET A 81 -12.40 -2.91 -5.05
C MET A 81 -11.32 -3.88 -5.53
N TYR A 82 -11.68 -5.14 -5.71
CA TYR A 82 -10.83 -6.15 -6.33
C TYR A 82 -11.37 -6.52 -7.72
N VAL A 83 -10.53 -6.43 -8.75
CA VAL A 83 -10.92 -6.78 -10.11
C VAL A 83 -10.61 -8.25 -10.37
N VAL A 84 -11.66 -9.06 -10.47
CA VAL A 84 -11.58 -10.50 -10.72
C VAL A 84 -11.30 -10.79 -12.20
N GLN A 85 -11.94 -10.00 -13.10
CA GLN A 85 -11.78 -10.13 -14.55
C GLN A 85 -12.03 -8.78 -15.23
N GLY A 86 -11.41 -8.55 -16.40
CA GLY A 86 -11.58 -7.34 -17.20
C GLY A 86 -10.91 -6.12 -16.57
N GLU A 87 -11.61 -4.98 -16.65
CA GLU A 87 -11.13 -3.70 -16.13
C GLU A 87 -12.26 -2.86 -15.54
N ILE A 88 -11.95 -2.04 -14.54
CA ILE A 88 -12.88 -1.09 -13.92
C ILE A 88 -12.20 0.27 -13.86
N THR A 89 -12.84 1.31 -14.39
CA THR A 89 -12.31 2.67 -14.38
C THR A 89 -13.03 3.54 -13.37
N HIS A 90 -12.30 3.98 -12.35
CA HIS A 90 -12.73 4.99 -11.37
C HIS A 90 -12.32 6.39 -11.82
N VAL A 91 -13.08 7.39 -11.39
CA VAL A 91 -12.71 8.81 -11.46
C VAL A 91 -12.55 9.32 -10.04
N ILE A 92 -11.31 9.60 -9.62
CA ILE A 92 -10.94 10.07 -8.27
C ILE A 92 -10.21 11.40 -8.42
N ASP A 93 -10.64 12.44 -7.72
CA ASP A 93 -10.07 13.80 -7.83
C ASP A 93 -10.00 14.31 -9.29
N GLY A 94 -11.01 13.96 -10.11
CA GLY A 94 -11.09 14.33 -11.52
C GLY A 94 -10.09 13.60 -12.44
N LYS A 95 -9.42 12.56 -11.95
CA LYS A 95 -8.47 11.74 -12.73
C LYS A 95 -9.03 10.34 -12.93
N GLU A 96 -8.94 9.86 -14.14
CA GLU A 96 -9.27 8.48 -14.46
C GLU A 96 -8.21 7.51 -13.93
N LEU A 97 -8.68 6.45 -13.33
CA LEU A 97 -7.89 5.40 -12.75
C LEU A 97 -8.46 4.04 -13.17
N THR A 98 -7.85 3.40 -14.15
CA THR A 98 -8.26 2.05 -14.57
C THR A 98 -7.55 0.99 -13.75
N LEU A 99 -8.33 0.10 -13.18
CA LEU A 99 -7.89 -1.12 -12.49
C LEU A 99 -8.04 -2.29 -13.44
N TYR A 100 -7.09 -3.20 -13.43
CA TYR A 100 -7.10 -4.40 -14.25
C TYR A 100 -7.23 -5.65 -13.38
N LYS A 101 -7.50 -6.81 -13.99
CA LYS A 101 -7.54 -8.09 -13.30
C LYS A 101 -6.39 -8.26 -12.30
N GLY A 102 -6.72 -8.59 -11.05
CA GLY A 102 -5.80 -8.76 -9.93
C GLY A 102 -5.51 -7.47 -9.16
N ASP A 103 -5.84 -6.29 -9.70
CA ASP A 103 -5.61 -5.02 -8.98
C ASP A 103 -6.57 -4.88 -7.79
N LEU A 104 -6.06 -4.26 -6.73
CA LEU A 104 -6.79 -3.93 -5.51
C LEU A 104 -6.74 -2.43 -5.26
N LEU A 105 -7.90 -1.78 -5.24
CA LEU A 105 -8.09 -0.40 -4.82
C LEU A 105 -8.71 -0.38 -3.41
N MET A 106 -8.13 0.38 -2.50
CA MET A 106 -8.64 0.61 -1.16
C MET A 106 -9.04 2.06 -1.02
N LEU A 107 -10.27 2.32 -0.62
CA LEU A 107 -10.85 3.65 -0.45
C LEU A 107 -11.28 3.85 1.00
N ASN A 108 -10.90 4.97 1.61
CA ASN A 108 -11.47 5.36 2.89
C ASN A 108 -12.73 6.22 2.70
N GLN A 109 -13.43 6.49 3.79
CA GLN A 109 -14.71 7.22 3.80
C GLN A 109 -14.63 8.68 3.32
N TYR A 110 -13.44 9.21 3.07
CA TYR A 110 -13.24 10.62 2.67
C TYR A 110 -13.07 10.78 1.16
N VAL A 111 -12.97 9.67 0.42
CA VAL A 111 -12.80 9.69 -1.03
C VAL A 111 -14.13 9.89 -1.71
N GLU A 112 -14.24 10.94 -2.52
CA GLU A 112 -15.30 11.06 -3.51
C GLU A 112 -14.82 10.45 -4.82
N HIS A 113 -15.59 9.52 -5.36
CA HIS A 113 -15.27 8.87 -6.62
C HIS A 113 -16.51 8.55 -7.45
N ALA A 114 -16.33 8.48 -8.75
CA ALA A 114 -17.29 7.95 -9.70
C ALA A 114 -16.70 6.75 -10.41
N ILE A 115 -17.53 5.91 -11.01
CA ILE A 115 -17.06 4.72 -11.73
C ILE A 115 -17.72 4.73 -13.11
N HIS A 116 -16.88 4.60 -14.15
CA HIS A 116 -17.38 4.47 -15.51
C HIS A 116 -18.14 3.17 -15.70
N ARG A 117 -19.00 3.16 -16.69
CA ARG A 117 -19.77 1.99 -17.06
C ARG A 117 -18.84 0.81 -17.33
N ALA A 118 -19.06 -0.27 -16.59
CA ALA A 118 -18.40 -1.55 -16.79
C ALA A 118 -19.21 -2.41 -17.81
N GLU A 119 -18.51 -3.19 -18.60
CA GLU A 119 -19.12 -4.07 -19.60
C GLU A 119 -19.28 -5.51 -19.06
N PHE A 120 -19.80 -6.41 -19.90
CA PHE A 120 -20.17 -7.78 -19.48
C PHE A 120 -19.01 -8.57 -18.88
N GLU A 121 -17.81 -8.43 -19.48
CA GLU A 121 -16.60 -9.15 -19.04
C GLU A 121 -15.89 -8.53 -17.83
N ASP A 122 -16.33 -7.34 -17.39
CA ASP A 122 -15.70 -6.59 -16.32
C ASP A 122 -16.31 -6.97 -14.97
N ILE A 123 -15.57 -7.72 -14.16
CA ILE A 123 -16.02 -8.22 -12.87
C ILE A 123 -15.19 -7.58 -11.76
N GLY A 124 -15.75 -6.58 -11.11
CA GLY A 124 -15.23 -5.97 -9.90
C GLY A 124 -16.03 -6.40 -8.67
N ILE A 125 -15.35 -6.66 -7.58
CA ILE A 125 -15.95 -7.01 -6.28
C ILE A 125 -15.61 -5.95 -5.25
N ASN A 126 -16.64 -5.32 -4.71
CA ASN A 126 -16.52 -4.40 -3.60
C ASN A 126 -16.61 -5.16 -2.28
N PHE A 127 -15.58 -5.05 -1.47
CA PHE A 127 -15.58 -5.44 -0.07
C PHE A 127 -15.96 -4.22 0.76
N ILE A 128 -17.05 -4.30 1.47
CA ILE A 128 -17.62 -3.24 2.30
C ILE A 128 -17.35 -3.62 3.74
N ALA A 129 -16.42 -2.92 4.39
CA ALA A 129 -15.93 -3.30 5.71
C ALA A 129 -16.10 -2.19 6.74
N LEU A 130 -16.59 -2.59 7.92
CA LEU A 130 -16.65 -1.72 9.09
C LEU A 130 -15.27 -1.61 9.73
N PRO A 131 -15.02 -0.53 10.46
CA PRO A 131 -13.77 -0.37 11.21
C PRO A 131 -13.45 -1.56 12.13
N GLU A 132 -14.41 -2.10 12.81
CA GLU A 132 -14.27 -3.20 13.76
C GLU A 132 -13.77 -4.50 13.10
N PHE A 133 -14.02 -4.66 11.80
CA PHE A 133 -13.49 -5.77 11.03
C PHE A 133 -11.95 -5.84 11.07
N PHE A 134 -11.29 -4.67 11.14
CA PHE A 134 -9.83 -4.58 11.02
C PHE A 134 -9.08 -4.85 12.35
N GLU A 135 -9.74 -5.13 13.46
CA GLU A 135 -9.06 -5.41 14.73
C GLU A 135 -8.06 -6.58 14.61
N ILE A 136 -8.49 -7.70 14.01
CA ILE A 136 -7.60 -8.86 13.78
C ILE A 136 -6.56 -8.58 12.71
N PRO A 137 -6.91 -8.13 11.49
CA PRO A 137 -5.93 -7.75 10.46
C PRO A 137 -4.84 -6.78 10.95
N LEU A 138 -5.22 -5.74 11.68
CA LEU A 138 -4.26 -4.78 12.24
C LEU A 138 -3.39 -5.40 13.34
N GLY A 139 -3.96 -6.30 14.16
CA GLY A 139 -3.20 -7.05 15.17
C GLY A 139 -2.12 -7.97 14.56
N MET A 140 -2.27 -8.39 13.31
CA MET A 140 -1.27 -9.17 12.56
C MET A 140 -0.16 -8.30 11.96
N LEU A 141 -0.41 -6.99 11.78
CA LEU A 141 0.55 -6.04 11.28
C LEU A 141 1.39 -5.49 12.43
N GLN A 142 2.65 -5.25 12.15
CA GLN A 142 3.49 -4.47 13.07
C GLN A 142 3.09 -3.00 12.99
N GLU A 143 3.32 -2.24 14.05
CA GLU A 143 3.00 -0.81 14.10
C GLU A 143 3.73 -0.01 13.02
N LYS A 144 3.11 1.08 12.54
CA LYS A 144 3.67 2.06 11.59
C LYS A 144 3.99 1.54 10.18
N ASN A 145 3.06 0.89 9.54
CA ASN A 145 3.13 0.63 8.11
C ASN A 145 1.98 1.34 7.36
N VAL A 146 2.09 1.45 6.03
CA VAL A 146 1.13 2.19 5.20
C VAL A 146 -0.30 1.68 5.32
N LEU A 147 -0.50 0.37 5.47
CA LEU A 147 -1.83 -0.22 5.59
C LEU A 147 -2.43 0.09 6.97
N ALA A 148 -1.64 -0.05 8.05
CA ALA A 148 -2.08 0.32 9.39
C ALA A 148 -2.41 1.81 9.49
N GLU A 149 -1.59 2.68 8.88
CA GLU A 149 -1.84 4.12 8.82
C GLU A 149 -3.08 4.45 7.99
N PHE A 150 -3.28 3.82 6.84
CA PHE A 150 -4.45 3.98 5.99
C PHE A 150 -5.74 3.60 6.75
N ILE A 151 -5.77 2.42 7.36
CA ILE A 151 -6.92 1.96 8.14
C ILE A 151 -7.13 2.84 9.37
N ALA A 152 -6.07 3.17 10.12
CA ALA A 152 -6.18 4.09 11.27
C ALA A 152 -6.67 5.48 10.85
N GLY A 153 -6.30 5.94 9.64
CA GLY A 153 -6.76 7.19 9.05
C GLY A 153 -8.27 7.19 8.77
N ALA A 154 -8.83 6.04 8.41
CA ALA A 154 -10.27 5.90 8.22
C ALA A 154 -11.09 6.13 9.52
N PHE A 155 -10.45 6.02 10.70
CA PHE A 155 -11.09 6.29 12.00
C PHE A 155 -10.91 7.72 12.49
N ARG A 156 -10.00 8.51 11.90
CA ARG A 156 -9.64 9.84 12.38
C ARG A 156 -10.16 10.91 11.41
N GLN A 157 -10.96 11.85 11.89
CA GLN A 157 -11.57 12.92 11.08
C GLN A 157 -10.58 13.89 10.38
N LYS A 158 -9.30 13.86 10.70
CA LYS A 158 -8.25 14.66 10.05
C LYS A 158 -6.93 13.88 10.11
N SER A 159 -6.52 13.32 9.00
CA SER A 159 -5.23 12.65 8.90
C SER A 159 -4.52 13.01 7.58
N PRO A 160 -3.21 13.25 7.59
CA PRO A 160 -2.43 13.43 6.36
C PRO A 160 -2.18 12.13 5.60
N VAL A 161 -2.85 11.03 5.98
CA VAL A 161 -2.71 9.73 5.30
C VAL A 161 -3.37 9.73 3.93
N PRO A 162 -2.94 8.85 3.02
CA PRO A 162 -3.58 8.66 1.73
C PRO A 162 -5.09 8.40 1.88
N HIS A 163 -5.88 9.00 1.02
CA HIS A 163 -7.32 8.75 0.98
C HIS A 163 -7.65 7.46 0.25
N TYR A 164 -6.77 7.01 -0.64
CA TYR A 164 -6.85 5.70 -1.30
C TYR A 164 -5.47 5.08 -1.51
N LEU A 165 -5.43 3.76 -1.63
CA LEU A 165 -4.25 2.97 -1.98
C LEU A 165 -4.60 2.07 -3.17
N ILE A 166 -3.65 1.92 -4.10
CA ILE A 166 -3.80 1.02 -5.25
C ILE A 166 -2.61 0.08 -5.27
N PHE A 167 -2.89 -1.22 -5.30
CA PHE A 167 -1.90 -2.25 -5.50
C PHE A 167 -2.09 -2.88 -6.88
N ARG A 168 -1.05 -2.79 -7.72
CA ARG A 168 -0.98 -3.41 -9.04
C ARG A 168 -0.41 -4.81 -8.90
N LEU A 169 -1.28 -5.81 -8.76
CA LEU A 169 -0.92 -7.16 -8.34
C LEU A 169 -0.97 -8.17 -9.50
N LYS A 170 -0.30 -7.88 -10.61
CA LYS A 170 -0.24 -8.83 -11.74
C LYS A 170 0.30 -10.18 -11.27
N GLU A 171 -0.46 -11.26 -11.57
CA GLU A 171 -0.06 -12.64 -11.38
C GLU A 171 0.45 -12.95 -9.95
N ASN A 172 -0.34 -12.60 -8.94
CA ASN A 172 -0.03 -12.93 -7.55
C ASN A 172 -1.01 -13.99 -7.02
N PRO A 173 -0.72 -15.29 -7.24
CA PRO A 173 -1.66 -16.36 -6.89
C PRO A 173 -1.93 -16.47 -5.39
N GLN A 174 -1.03 -16.00 -4.53
CA GLN A 174 -1.22 -16.01 -3.08
C GLN A 174 -2.35 -15.05 -2.67
N ILE A 175 -2.33 -13.82 -3.22
CA ILE A 175 -3.38 -12.83 -2.96
C ILE A 175 -4.66 -13.21 -3.69
N GLU A 176 -4.57 -13.64 -4.95
CA GLU A 176 -5.73 -14.10 -5.73
C GLU A 176 -6.51 -15.19 -4.99
N ASN A 177 -5.84 -16.23 -4.51
CA ASN A 177 -6.46 -17.33 -3.76
C ASN A 177 -7.16 -16.83 -2.49
N LEU A 178 -6.53 -15.93 -1.74
CA LEU A 178 -7.13 -15.37 -0.52
C LEU A 178 -8.37 -14.52 -0.83
N MET A 179 -8.31 -13.67 -1.86
CA MET A 179 -9.43 -12.83 -2.28
C MET A 179 -10.60 -13.67 -2.77
N GLU A 180 -10.34 -14.69 -3.61
CA GLU A 180 -11.36 -15.62 -4.11
C GLU A 180 -12.01 -16.40 -2.97
N ASN A 181 -11.23 -16.94 -2.02
CA ASN A 181 -11.76 -17.64 -0.85
C ASN A 181 -12.64 -16.73 0.02
N MET A 182 -12.26 -15.46 0.19
CA MET A 182 -13.07 -14.48 0.92
C MET A 182 -14.39 -14.18 0.20
N ILE A 183 -14.35 -14.00 -1.12
CA ILE A 183 -15.53 -13.78 -1.95
C ILE A 183 -16.48 -14.97 -1.82
N GLU A 184 -15.96 -16.18 -2.00
CA GLU A 184 -16.74 -17.42 -1.94
C GLU A 184 -17.38 -17.64 -0.56
N SER A 185 -16.60 -17.46 0.53
CA SER A 185 -17.10 -17.65 1.89
C SER A 185 -18.24 -16.69 2.24
N MET A 186 -18.21 -15.46 1.75
CA MET A 186 -19.25 -14.46 1.98
C MET A 186 -20.47 -14.64 1.06
N LEU A 187 -20.29 -15.11 -0.18
CA LEU A 187 -21.40 -15.41 -1.08
C LEU A 187 -22.20 -16.61 -0.60
N TYR A 188 -21.53 -17.65 -0.09
CA TYR A 188 -22.18 -18.87 0.39
C TYR A 188 -22.43 -18.91 1.90
N GLU A 189 -22.13 -17.83 2.61
CA GLU A 189 -22.38 -17.68 4.06
C GLU A 189 -21.79 -18.85 4.87
N TYR A 190 -20.50 -19.12 4.71
CA TYR A 190 -19.83 -20.22 5.41
C TYR A 190 -19.87 -20.04 6.93
N MET A 191 -19.91 -21.15 7.65
CA MET A 191 -19.79 -21.11 9.11
C MET A 191 -18.46 -20.45 9.52
N ASN A 192 -18.52 -19.52 10.48
CA ASN A 192 -17.36 -18.74 10.95
C ASN A 192 -16.72 -17.82 9.87
N GLU A 193 -17.45 -17.46 8.82
CA GLU A 193 -16.94 -16.62 7.73
C GLU A 193 -16.31 -15.31 8.24
N ASP A 194 -16.89 -14.66 9.27
CA ASP A 194 -16.37 -13.40 9.80
C ASP A 194 -14.93 -13.56 10.32
N VAL A 195 -14.65 -14.62 11.06
CA VAL A 195 -13.32 -14.92 11.60
C VAL A 195 -12.35 -15.33 10.47
N ILE A 196 -12.81 -16.20 9.58
CA ILE A 196 -12.02 -16.65 8.41
C ILE A 196 -11.61 -15.44 7.59
N ASN A 197 -12.55 -14.53 7.29
CA ASN A 197 -12.29 -13.36 6.46
C ASN A 197 -11.39 -12.33 7.15
N GLN A 198 -11.47 -12.16 8.47
CA GLN A 198 -10.54 -11.31 9.21
C GLN A 198 -9.10 -11.82 9.14
N TYR A 199 -8.86 -13.12 9.34
CA TYR A 199 -7.51 -13.69 9.20
C TYR A 199 -7.03 -13.68 7.75
N SER A 200 -7.90 -13.98 6.79
CA SER A 200 -7.57 -13.93 5.36
C SER A 200 -7.16 -12.53 4.94
N MET A 201 -7.90 -11.49 5.36
CA MET A 201 -7.53 -10.10 5.09
C MET A 201 -6.21 -9.72 5.75
N GLY A 202 -5.92 -10.20 6.96
CA GLY A 202 -4.63 -10.02 7.61
C GLY A 202 -3.49 -10.63 6.80
N LEU A 203 -3.68 -11.83 6.23
CA LEU A 203 -2.71 -12.45 5.33
C LEU A 203 -2.56 -11.65 4.02
N VAL A 204 -3.66 -11.18 3.43
CA VAL A 204 -3.61 -10.27 2.27
C VAL A 204 -2.75 -9.06 2.59
N PHE A 205 -2.97 -8.40 3.74
CA PHE A 205 -2.18 -7.24 4.15
C PHE A 205 -0.68 -7.56 4.29
N LEU A 206 -0.34 -8.70 4.90
CA LEU A 206 1.06 -9.14 5.00
C LEU A 206 1.71 -9.38 3.63
N TYR A 207 0.98 -9.96 2.68
CA TYR A 207 1.45 -10.10 1.30
C TYR A 207 1.59 -8.75 0.60
N LEU A 208 0.63 -7.82 0.76
CA LEU A 208 0.70 -6.48 0.17
C LEU A 208 1.92 -5.70 0.65
N LEU A 209 2.32 -5.84 1.92
CA LEU A 209 3.53 -5.21 2.44
C LEU A 209 4.82 -5.70 1.75
N ASN A 210 4.82 -6.91 1.17
CA ASN A 210 5.94 -7.40 0.37
C ASN A 210 5.94 -6.84 -1.07
N HIS A 211 4.88 -6.14 -1.48
CA HIS A 211 4.68 -5.62 -2.84
C HIS A 211 4.51 -4.09 -2.87
N LEU A 212 5.11 -3.37 -1.94
CA LEU A 212 5.01 -1.90 -1.88
C LEU A 212 5.60 -1.18 -3.09
N GLU A 213 6.46 -1.84 -3.88
CA GLU A 213 6.89 -1.32 -5.18
C GLU A 213 5.73 -1.12 -6.16
N ASN A 214 4.64 -1.88 -6.00
CA ASN A 214 3.43 -1.83 -6.81
C ASN A 214 2.36 -0.87 -6.26
N LEU A 215 2.64 -0.22 -5.12
CA LEU A 215 1.73 0.71 -4.47
C LEU A 215 1.72 2.07 -5.18
N SER A 216 0.53 2.58 -5.45
CA SER A 216 0.26 3.97 -5.83
C SER A 216 -0.80 4.57 -4.90
N HIS A 217 -0.73 5.86 -4.63
CA HIS A 217 -1.70 6.55 -3.76
C HIS A 217 -1.74 8.06 -4.04
N ASN A 218 -2.77 8.75 -3.52
CA ASN A 218 -2.92 10.20 -3.64
C ASN A 218 -2.55 10.90 -2.33
N SER A 219 -1.34 10.91 -1.91
CA SER A 219 -0.94 11.86 -0.87
C SER A 219 -0.13 12.99 -1.46
N SER A 220 -0.20 14.16 -0.84
CA SER A 220 0.69 15.28 -1.16
C SER A 220 2.15 14.93 -0.93
N MET A 221 2.41 13.84 -0.22
CA MET A 221 3.72 13.20 -0.06
C MET A 221 3.60 11.73 -0.45
N ASP A 222 4.32 11.32 -1.49
CA ASP A 222 4.42 9.90 -1.87
C ASP A 222 4.93 9.09 -0.66
N TYR A 223 4.17 8.10 -0.19
CA TYR A 223 4.58 7.24 0.92
C TYR A 223 5.99 6.66 0.71
N LYS A 224 6.31 6.32 -0.53
CA LYS A 224 7.67 5.89 -0.92
C LYS A 224 8.70 6.98 -0.68
N GLU A 225 8.33 8.25 -0.91
CA GLU A 225 9.17 9.40 -0.59
C GLU A 225 9.33 9.57 0.91
N THR A 226 8.25 9.41 1.68
CA THR A 226 8.29 9.47 3.15
C THR A 226 9.23 8.42 3.73
N ILE A 227 9.15 7.16 3.26
CA ILE A 227 10.08 6.10 3.67
C ILE A 227 11.52 6.48 3.31
N VAL A 228 11.77 6.90 2.07
CA VAL A 228 13.13 7.28 1.65
C VAL A 228 13.63 8.49 2.44
N GLN A 229 12.77 9.47 2.70
CA GLN A 229 13.09 10.62 3.54
C GLN A 229 13.48 10.18 4.96
N SER A 230 12.73 9.27 5.59
CA SER A 230 13.07 8.71 6.90
C SER A 230 14.43 7.99 6.90
N VAL A 231 14.75 7.28 5.81
CA VAL A 231 16.09 6.66 5.63
C VAL A 231 17.18 7.72 5.57
N LEU A 232 16.98 8.79 4.80
CA LEU A 232 17.95 9.88 4.68
C LEU A 232 18.14 10.63 5.99
N GLU A 233 17.07 10.88 6.73
CA GLU A 233 17.10 11.47 8.06
C GLU A 233 17.87 10.58 9.06
N TYR A 234 17.62 9.27 9.04
CA TYR A 234 18.36 8.31 9.87
C TYR A 234 19.87 8.30 9.54
N ILE A 235 20.23 8.25 8.25
CA ILE A 235 21.64 8.36 7.82
C ILE A 235 22.25 9.69 8.27
N ASN A 236 21.49 10.77 8.22
CA ASN A 236 21.97 12.10 8.61
C ASN A 236 22.14 12.25 10.13
N SER A 237 21.26 11.67 10.92
CA SER A 237 21.27 11.77 12.39
C SER A 237 22.30 10.86 13.04
N ASP A 238 22.47 9.64 12.53
CA ASP A 238 23.40 8.63 13.11
C ASP A 238 24.14 7.85 12.02
N CYS A 239 24.97 8.54 11.22
CA CYS A 239 25.72 7.86 10.16
C CYS A 239 26.76 6.85 10.71
N LYS A 240 27.14 6.95 12.00
CA LYS A 240 28.05 6.03 12.66
C LYS A 240 27.46 4.61 12.71
N ASN A 241 26.22 4.49 13.19
CA ASN A 241 25.56 3.22 13.47
C ASN A 241 24.48 2.86 12.44
N ALA A 242 24.31 3.68 11.40
CA ALA A 242 23.25 3.48 10.43
C ALA A 242 23.36 2.12 9.73
N ASN A 243 22.26 1.35 9.78
CA ASN A 243 22.16 -0.02 9.29
C ASN A 243 20.82 -0.21 8.57
N LEU A 244 20.88 -0.70 7.32
CA LEU A 244 19.69 -0.91 6.50
C LEU A 244 18.73 -1.94 7.11
N THR A 245 19.26 -2.98 7.76
CA THR A 245 18.42 -4.00 8.42
C THR A 245 17.63 -3.41 9.58
N LYS A 246 18.26 -2.52 10.37
CA LYS A 246 17.59 -1.85 11.49
C LYS A 246 16.47 -0.94 10.98
N ILE A 247 16.76 -0.08 10.01
CA ILE A 247 15.73 0.82 9.49
C ILE A 247 14.64 0.07 8.71
N ALA A 248 14.95 -1.06 8.07
CA ALA A 248 13.95 -1.93 7.48
C ALA A 248 13.00 -2.48 8.54
N ALA A 249 13.51 -2.89 9.70
CA ALA A 249 12.69 -3.28 10.85
C ALA A 249 11.86 -2.11 11.40
N ASP A 250 12.48 -0.94 11.60
CA ASP A 250 11.81 0.25 12.13
C ASP A 250 10.72 0.80 11.19
N THR A 251 10.88 0.62 9.88
CA THR A 251 9.89 1.00 8.85
C THR A 251 8.99 -0.14 8.43
N HIS A 252 9.13 -1.32 9.06
CA HIS A 252 8.37 -2.54 8.77
C HIS A 252 8.44 -2.96 7.29
N GLN A 253 9.61 -2.76 6.67
CA GLN A 253 9.88 -3.13 5.30
C GLN A 253 10.84 -4.31 5.22
N SER A 254 10.74 -5.13 4.17
CA SER A 254 11.83 -6.04 3.88
C SER A 254 13.07 -5.25 3.40
N VAL A 255 14.26 -5.72 3.76
CA VAL A 255 15.54 -5.11 3.31
C VAL A 255 15.58 -4.98 1.78
N THR A 256 15.03 -5.97 1.08
CA THR A 256 14.98 -6.00 -0.39
C THR A 256 14.08 -4.90 -0.95
N VAL A 257 12.89 -4.73 -0.40
CA VAL A 257 11.94 -3.67 -0.82
C VAL A 257 12.54 -2.31 -0.54
N LEU A 258 13.06 -2.10 0.69
CA LEU A 258 13.64 -0.83 1.08
C LEU A 258 14.85 -0.46 0.21
N SER A 259 15.73 -1.43 -0.09
CA SER A 259 16.90 -1.22 -0.97
C SER A 259 16.47 -0.80 -2.40
N LYS A 260 15.42 -1.44 -2.96
CA LYS A 260 14.87 -1.07 -4.27
C LYS A 260 14.28 0.34 -4.25
N LEU A 261 13.50 0.70 -3.23
CA LEU A 261 12.90 2.02 -3.08
C LEU A 261 13.95 3.12 -2.99
N ILE A 262 14.97 2.95 -2.16
CA ILE A 262 16.08 3.88 -2.03
C ILE A 262 16.73 4.12 -3.40
N LYS A 263 17.11 3.04 -4.10
CA LYS A 263 17.77 3.14 -5.40
C LYS A 263 16.88 3.80 -6.45
N GLN A 264 15.58 3.48 -6.46
CA GLN A 264 14.61 4.05 -7.40
C GLN A 264 14.44 5.56 -7.20
N LYS A 265 14.36 6.03 -5.95
CA LYS A 265 14.07 7.43 -5.63
C LYS A 265 15.33 8.31 -5.57
N THR A 266 16.48 7.77 -5.16
CA THR A 266 17.73 8.55 -4.99
C THR A 266 18.75 8.33 -6.10
N GLY A 267 18.58 7.30 -6.93
CA GLY A 267 19.56 6.87 -7.92
C GLY A 267 20.79 6.13 -7.33
N ALA A 268 20.92 6.08 -5.99
CA ALA A 268 22.05 5.48 -5.28
C ALA A 268 21.59 4.35 -4.34
N ASN A 269 22.46 3.42 -4.01
CA ASN A 269 22.15 2.43 -2.98
C ASN A 269 22.40 2.99 -1.56
N PHE A 270 21.89 2.30 -0.55
CA PHE A 270 22.04 2.71 0.86
C PHE A 270 23.51 2.90 1.27
N GLN A 271 24.38 2.00 0.86
CA GLN A 271 25.80 2.06 1.22
C GLN A 271 26.51 3.28 0.60
N ASP A 272 26.15 3.64 -0.61
CA ASP A 272 26.68 4.84 -1.28
C ASP A 272 26.25 6.12 -0.56
N LEU A 273 24.97 6.21 -0.16
CA LEU A 273 24.42 7.33 0.59
C LEU A 273 25.08 7.43 1.98
N LEU A 274 25.19 6.32 2.67
CA LEU A 274 25.83 6.26 3.99
C LEU A 274 27.30 6.67 3.90
N GLN A 275 28.05 6.15 2.94
CA GLN A 275 29.44 6.51 2.73
C GLN A 275 29.60 7.99 2.42
N GLN A 276 28.73 8.52 1.57
CA GLN A 276 28.73 9.97 1.27
C GLN A 276 28.55 10.80 2.54
N ARG A 277 27.60 10.44 3.39
CA ARG A 277 27.32 11.16 4.61
C ARG A 277 28.45 11.07 5.63
N ARG A 278 29.05 9.88 5.78
CA ARG A 278 30.22 9.64 6.62
C ARG A 278 31.40 10.54 6.21
N PHE A 279 31.66 10.66 4.92
CA PHE A 279 32.72 11.55 4.44
C PHE A 279 32.40 13.02 4.62
N GLN A 280 31.16 13.45 4.49
CA GLN A 280 30.76 14.83 4.82
C GLN A 280 31.01 15.12 6.30
N ALA A 281 30.65 14.20 7.19
CA ALA A 281 30.92 14.32 8.61
C ALA A 281 32.43 14.35 8.91
N ALA A 282 33.19 13.47 8.27
CA ALA A 282 34.66 13.44 8.43
C ALA A 282 35.32 14.76 8.00
N VAL A 283 34.93 15.30 6.86
CA VAL A 283 35.41 16.62 6.38
C VAL A 283 35.13 17.71 7.39
N LYS A 284 33.91 17.78 7.89
CA LYS A 284 33.55 18.76 8.92
C LYS A 284 34.41 18.65 10.18
N LEU A 285 34.64 17.42 10.67
CA LEU A 285 35.49 17.20 11.84
C LEU A 285 36.98 17.54 11.55
N LEU A 286 37.46 17.28 10.32
CA LEU A 286 38.82 17.65 9.91
C LEU A 286 39.04 19.17 9.88
N GLU A 287 38.02 19.95 9.50
CA GLU A 287 38.09 21.41 9.34
C GLU A 287 37.84 22.12 10.67
N GLU A 288 37.02 21.59 11.57
CA GLU A 288 36.51 22.28 12.76
C GLU A 288 37.14 21.78 14.07
N THR A 289 37.90 20.69 14.07
CA THR A 289 38.42 20.07 15.29
C THR A 289 39.88 19.62 15.19
N ASP A 290 40.53 19.45 16.35
CA ASP A 290 41.87 18.88 16.47
C ASP A 290 41.88 17.40 16.81
N LEU A 291 40.73 16.70 16.65
CA LEU A 291 40.61 15.24 16.87
C LEU A 291 41.64 14.49 16.02
N SER A 292 42.18 13.39 16.52
CA SER A 292 43.07 12.55 15.73
C SER A 292 42.31 12.00 14.49
N ILE A 293 43.04 11.70 13.42
CA ILE A 293 42.41 11.13 12.22
C ILE A 293 41.79 9.77 12.53
N GLU A 294 42.41 9.04 13.48
CA GLU A 294 41.91 7.77 13.98
C GLU A 294 40.55 7.96 14.68
N ASP A 295 40.44 8.94 15.60
CA ASP A 295 39.20 9.21 16.31
C ASP A 295 38.10 9.65 15.33
N ILE A 296 38.42 10.52 14.36
CA ILE A 296 37.48 10.93 13.32
C ILE A 296 36.98 9.72 12.53
N SER A 297 37.89 8.79 12.14
CA SER A 297 37.47 7.61 11.38
C SER A 297 36.49 6.73 12.17
N LEU A 298 36.70 6.57 13.48
CA LEU A 298 35.83 5.83 14.39
C LEU A 298 34.51 6.56 14.61
N ASP A 299 34.54 7.86 14.78
CA ASP A 299 33.35 8.68 15.04
C ASP A 299 32.39 8.76 13.86
N VAL A 300 32.92 8.66 12.64
CA VAL A 300 32.07 8.59 11.45
C VAL A 300 31.68 7.15 11.05
N GLY A 301 32.11 6.12 11.84
CA GLY A 301 31.65 4.74 11.69
C GLY A 301 32.55 3.84 10.82
N TYR A 302 33.86 4.13 10.75
CA TYR A 302 34.83 3.23 10.11
C TYR A 302 35.68 2.53 11.18
N GLU A 303 35.43 1.25 11.39
CA GLU A 303 36.24 0.40 12.26
C GLU A 303 37.65 0.13 11.66
N ASN A 304 37.74 0.04 10.32
CA ASN A 304 38.98 -0.18 9.60
C ASN A 304 39.55 1.14 9.07
N GLN A 305 40.51 1.70 9.80
CA GLN A 305 41.19 2.95 9.45
C GLN A 305 41.84 2.92 8.08
N SER A 306 42.52 1.81 7.72
CA SER A 306 43.20 1.68 6.43
C SER A 306 42.22 1.75 5.27
N TYR A 307 41.00 1.20 5.47
CA TYR A 307 39.91 1.32 4.52
C TYR A 307 39.43 2.79 4.41
N PHE A 308 39.25 3.47 5.53
CA PHE A 308 38.87 4.90 5.57
C PHE A 308 39.89 5.77 4.79
N PHE A 309 41.19 5.65 5.10
CA PHE A 309 42.24 6.42 4.42
C PHE A 309 42.25 6.19 2.92
N ARG A 310 42.12 4.95 2.48
CA ARG A 310 42.10 4.61 1.05
C ARG A 310 40.86 5.19 0.34
N GLN A 311 39.68 5.10 0.93
CA GLN A 311 38.45 5.63 0.35
C GLN A 311 38.43 7.16 0.39
N PHE A 312 38.92 7.77 1.46
CA PHE A 312 39.07 9.23 1.55
C PHE A 312 39.97 9.77 0.45
N LYS A 313 41.17 9.16 0.28
CA LYS A 313 42.11 9.56 -0.78
C LYS A 313 41.51 9.37 -2.18
N LYS A 314 40.77 8.28 -2.40
CA LYS A 314 40.09 8.02 -3.66
C LYS A 314 39.05 9.13 -3.98
N ARG A 315 38.33 9.61 -2.96
CA ARG A 315 37.25 10.59 -3.13
C ARG A 315 37.74 12.03 -3.23
N PHE A 316 38.71 12.40 -2.41
CA PHE A 316 39.19 13.78 -2.29
C PHE A 316 40.56 14.03 -2.97
N GLY A 317 41.16 13.01 -3.55
CA GLY A 317 42.47 13.13 -4.23
C GLY A 317 43.67 13.22 -3.27
N MET A 318 43.43 13.40 -1.97
CA MET A 318 44.49 13.58 -0.95
C MET A 318 44.17 12.82 0.34
N THR A 319 45.18 12.64 1.21
CA THR A 319 44.97 11.98 2.49
C THR A 319 44.19 12.89 3.47
N PRO A 320 43.50 12.29 4.48
CA PRO A 320 42.82 13.12 5.52
C PRO A 320 43.74 14.12 6.22
N ARG A 321 45.01 13.72 6.46
CA ARG A 321 46.03 14.62 7.05
C ARG A 321 46.36 15.78 6.13
N SER A 322 46.58 15.54 4.84
CA SER A 322 46.84 16.60 3.87
C SER A 322 45.62 17.51 3.72
N TYR A 323 44.41 16.94 3.75
CA TYR A 323 43.16 17.67 3.68
C TYR A 323 43.02 18.66 4.85
N ARG A 324 43.29 18.20 6.09
CA ARG A 324 43.28 19.05 7.28
C ARG A 324 44.26 20.25 7.14
N ILE A 325 45.51 19.98 6.78
CA ILE A 325 46.51 21.03 6.64
C ILE A 325 46.09 22.11 5.65
N THR A 326 45.35 21.74 4.61
CA THR A 326 44.96 22.70 3.55
C THR A 326 43.62 23.41 3.83
N HIS A 327 42.76 22.87 4.68
CA HIS A 327 41.37 23.34 4.86
C HIS A 327 40.97 23.65 6.29
N GLN A 328 41.82 23.32 7.30
CA GLN A 328 41.53 23.68 8.70
C GLN A 328 41.57 25.22 8.83
N LYS A 329 40.53 25.75 9.45
CA LYS A 329 40.32 27.19 9.66
C LYS A 329 40.97 27.64 10.95
#